data_3a34b685d2fd50e1637760c774abc3ab
#
_entry.id   3a34b685d2fd50e1637760c774abc3ab
#
_cell.length_a   1.000
_cell.length_b   1.000
_cell.length_c   1.000
_cell.angle_alpha   90.00
_cell.angle_beta   90.00
_cell.angle_gamma   90.00
#
_symmetry.space_group_name_H-M   'P 1'
#
loop_
_entity.id
_entity.type
_entity.pdbx_description
1 polymer ?
#
loop_
_entity_poly.entity_id
_entity_poly.type
_entity_poly.pdbx_seq_one_letter_code
_entity_poly.pdbx_strand_id
1 'polypeptide(L)'
;MQQEQYIHINEYGDKRYYKNQKMTKLHRLDGPAIEYADGSKAWYVDGARHRLDGPAIEDTDGSKEWYVDGKPHRLDGPSIEDADGSKEWYVDGQCHRLDGPAVEWKDGSKEWYVDGECLSEEQFNKLVLETWKEEV
;
A
#
# COMPACT_ATOMS: atom_id res chain seq x y z
N MET A 1 24.90 -9.98 -14.42
CA MET A 1 24.72 -8.82 -15.29
C MET A 1 23.83 -7.80 -14.63
N GLN A 2 24.30 -6.57 -14.47
CA GLN A 2 23.45 -5.49 -14.01
C GLN A 2 22.48 -5.12 -15.13
N GLN A 3 21.18 -5.03 -14.82
CA GLN A 3 20.21 -4.47 -15.75
C GLN A 3 20.55 -2.99 -15.98
N GLU A 4 20.53 -2.57 -17.24
CA GLU A 4 20.67 -1.15 -17.56
C GLU A 4 19.52 -0.39 -16.91
N GLN A 5 19.86 0.64 -16.16
CA GLN A 5 18.89 1.53 -15.54
C GLN A 5 18.80 2.82 -16.34
N TYR A 6 17.61 3.21 -16.72
CA TYR A 6 17.35 4.46 -17.42
C TYR A 6 16.85 5.46 -16.39
N ILE A 7 17.66 6.49 -16.15
CA ILE A 7 17.44 7.45 -15.05
C ILE A 7 17.16 8.83 -15.62
N HIS A 8 16.13 9.47 -15.11
CA HIS A 8 15.80 10.86 -15.43
C HIS A 8 15.75 11.69 -14.14
N ILE A 9 16.39 12.85 -14.15
CA ILE A 9 16.33 13.81 -13.04
C ILE A 9 15.68 15.07 -13.60
N ASN A 10 14.54 15.49 -13.01
CA ASN A 10 13.84 16.67 -13.46
C ASN A 10 14.43 17.97 -12.87
N GLU A 11 13.86 19.11 -13.23
CA GLU A 11 14.32 20.43 -12.77
C GLU A 11 14.18 20.65 -11.26
N TYR A 12 13.31 19.86 -10.58
CA TYR A 12 13.09 19.94 -9.13
C TYR A 12 14.02 19.02 -8.34
N GLY A 13 14.78 18.15 -9.04
CA GLY A 13 15.69 17.19 -8.40
C GLY A 13 15.06 15.82 -8.14
N ASP A 14 13.83 15.58 -8.60
CA ASP A 14 13.22 14.27 -8.50
C ASP A 14 13.91 13.28 -9.45
N LYS A 15 14.25 12.13 -8.94
CA LYS A 15 14.97 11.09 -9.69
C LYS A 15 14.04 9.91 -9.96
N ARG A 16 13.91 9.56 -11.24
CA ARG A 16 13.05 8.46 -11.68
C ARG A 16 13.85 7.40 -12.42
N TYR A 17 13.58 6.15 -12.09
CA TYR A 17 14.19 4.98 -12.72
C TYR A 17 13.17 4.30 -13.62
N TYR A 18 13.57 3.94 -14.82
CA TYR A 18 12.69 3.36 -15.84
C TYR A 18 13.25 2.04 -16.35
N LYS A 19 12.34 1.17 -16.80
CA LYS A 19 12.67 -0.13 -17.36
C LYS A 19 13.27 -0.03 -18.76
N ASN A 20 12.84 0.98 -19.54
CA ASN A 20 13.20 1.10 -20.94
C ASN A 20 13.68 2.53 -21.27
N GLN A 21 14.41 2.63 -22.40
CA GLN A 21 14.95 3.89 -22.87
C GLN A 21 13.87 4.92 -23.21
N LYS A 22 12.66 4.48 -23.56
CA LYS A 22 11.52 5.36 -23.85
C LYS A 22 10.92 5.98 -22.58
N MET A 23 11.35 5.54 -21.40
CA MET A 23 10.89 6.05 -20.10
C MET A 23 9.37 5.96 -19.93
N THR A 24 8.78 4.83 -20.38
CA THR A 24 7.34 4.62 -20.31
C THR A 24 6.88 3.85 -19.09
N LYS A 25 7.79 3.09 -18.43
CA LYS A 25 7.44 2.29 -17.25
C LYS A 25 8.45 2.53 -16.12
N LEU A 26 7.98 3.09 -15.02
CA LEU A 26 8.76 3.20 -13.79
C LEU A 26 9.12 1.82 -13.30
N HIS A 27 10.40 1.61 -12.97
CA HIS A 27 10.88 0.29 -12.60
C HIS A 27 12.24 0.35 -11.92
N ARG A 28 12.33 -0.26 -10.73
CA ARG A 28 13.61 -0.48 -10.05
C ARG A 28 13.45 -1.66 -9.10
N LEU A 29 14.40 -2.61 -9.13
CA LEU A 29 14.37 -3.81 -8.31
C LEU A 29 15.15 -3.65 -6.99
N ASP A 30 16.15 -2.76 -6.95
CA ASP A 30 17.06 -2.62 -5.82
C ASP A 30 16.82 -1.36 -4.98
N GLY A 31 15.66 -0.72 -5.14
CA GLY A 31 15.35 0.49 -4.39
C GLY A 31 14.10 1.18 -4.93
N PRO A 32 13.80 2.40 -4.46
CA PRO A 32 12.65 3.15 -4.97
C PRO A 32 12.87 3.56 -6.42
N ALA A 33 11.81 3.44 -7.24
CA ALA A 33 11.82 3.88 -8.63
C ALA A 33 11.68 5.40 -8.76
N ILE A 34 11.15 6.05 -7.72
CA ILE A 34 11.12 7.52 -7.65
C ILE A 34 11.71 7.95 -6.31
N GLU A 35 12.70 8.82 -6.40
CA GLU A 35 13.26 9.51 -5.24
C GLU A 35 12.94 10.99 -5.41
N TYR A 36 11.96 11.48 -4.66
CA TYR A 36 11.54 12.88 -4.74
C TYR A 36 12.57 13.80 -4.06
N ALA A 37 12.67 15.02 -4.53
CA ALA A 37 13.61 16.01 -3.99
C ALA A 37 13.36 16.30 -2.51
N ASP A 38 12.10 16.15 -2.05
CA ASP A 38 11.72 16.34 -0.65
C ASP A 38 12.07 15.16 0.27
N GLY A 39 12.58 14.06 -0.31
CA GLY A 39 12.91 12.84 0.43
C GLY A 39 11.84 11.75 0.41
N SER A 40 10.67 12.02 -0.13
CA SER A 40 9.63 11.00 -0.33
C SER A 40 10.11 9.97 -1.35
N LYS A 41 9.61 8.73 -1.24
CA LYS A 41 10.05 7.60 -2.08
C LYS A 41 8.86 6.78 -2.54
N ALA A 42 8.96 6.24 -3.75
CA ALA A 42 7.94 5.35 -4.29
C ALA A 42 8.59 4.19 -5.05
N TRP A 43 8.12 2.97 -4.77
CA TRP A 43 8.61 1.74 -5.38
C TRP A 43 7.67 1.30 -6.50
N TYR A 44 8.24 1.01 -7.67
CA TYR A 44 7.50 0.53 -8.85
C TYR A 44 8.26 -0.60 -9.51
N VAL A 45 7.52 -1.59 -9.99
CA VAL A 45 8.03 -2.67 -10.83
C VAL A 45 7.10 -2.77 -12.04
N ASP A 46 7.68 -2.72 -13.25
CA ASP A 46 6.91 -2.77 -14.51
C ASP A 46 5.77 -1.75 -14.57
N GLY A 47 6.00 -0.54 -14.04
CA GLY A 47 5.03 0.54 -14.06
C GLY A 47 3.96 0.49 -12.96
N ALA A 48 3.95 -0.55 -12.13
CA ALA A 48 2.98 -0.70 -11.04
C ALA A 48 3.66 -0.49 -9.68
N ARG A 49 2.98 0.17 -8.75
CA ARG A 49 3.44 0.29 -7.37
C ARG A 49 3.62 -1.10 -6.79
N HIS A 50 4.82 -1.38 -6.27
CA HIS A 50 5.13 -2.72 -5.80
C HIS A 50 6.32 -2.73 -4.85
N ARG A 51 6.15 -3.31 -3.66
CA ARG A 51 7.24 -3.57 -2.73
C ARG A 51 6.82 -4.69 -1.78
N LEU A 52 7.68 -5.70 -1.61
CA LEU A 52 7.37 -6.85 -0.76
C LEU A 52 7.91 -6.72 0.67
N ASP A 53 8.95 -5.91 0.88
CA ASP A 53 9.65 -5.80 2.17
C ASP A 53 9.36 -4.49 2.92
N GLY A 54 8.32 -3.78 2.53
CA GLY A 54 7.96 -2.53 3.18
C GLY A 54 6.90 -1.76 2.40
N PRO A 55 6.61 -0.51 2.78
CA PRO A 55 5.66 0.31 2.05
C PRO A 55 6.20 0.67 0.65
N ALA A 56 5.33 0.66 -0.35
CA ALA A 56 5.68 1.06 -1.72
C ALA A 56 5.69 2.58 -1.88
N ILE A 57 5.05 3.30 -0.95
CA ILE A 57 5.11 4.78 -0.89
C ILE A 57 5.47 5.18 0.53
N GLU A 58 6.50 6.02 0.64
CA GLU A 58 6.92 6.63 1.90
C GLU A 58 6.98 8.14 1.70
N ASP A 59 6.06 8.86 2.32
CA ASP A 59 6.04 10.32 2.28
C ASP A 59 6.76 10.93 3.48
N THR A 60 7.34 12.10 3.29
CA THR A 60 8.08 12.81 4.35
C THR A 60 7.19 13.26 5.51
N ASP A 61 5.86 13.33 5.29
CA ASP A 61 4.91 13.64 6.35
C ASP A 61 4.64 12.45 7.28
N GLY A 62 5.20 11.28 6.98
CA GLY A 62 5.03 10.04 7.73
C GLY A 62 3.98 9.10 7.17
N SER A 63 3.26 9.49 6.13
CA SER A 63 2.29 8.61 5.47
C SER A 63 3.00 7.45 4.78
N LYS A 64 2.41 6.25 4.83
CA LYS A 64 2.95 5.02 4.22
C LYS A 64 1.84 4.23 3.57
N GLU A 65 2.15 3.68 2.40
CA GLU A 65 1.19 2.85 1.68
C GLU A 65 1.88 1.58 1.14
N TRP A 66 1.27 0.43 1.40
CA TRP A 66 1.74 -0.88 0.94
C TRP A 66 0.98 -1.30 -0.31
N TYR A 67 1.71 -1.66 -1.36
CA TYR A 67 1.16 -2.10 -2.65
C TYR A 67 1.89 -3.32 -3.15
N VAL A 68 1.15 -4.24 -3.75
CA VAL A 68 1.68 -5.39 -4.49
C VAL A 68 0.97 -5.42 -5.84
N ASP A 69 1.75 -5.43 -6.92
CA ASP A 69 1.23 -5.45 -8.30
C ASP A 69 0.18 -4.35 -8.56
N GLY A 70 0.43 -3.15 -8.05
CA GLY A 70 -0.42 -1.99 -8.25
C GLY A 70 -1.66 -1.92 -7.37
N LYS A 71 -1.87 -2.90 -6.48
CA LYS A 71 -3.03 -2.96 -5.59
C LYS A 71 -2.62 -2.74 -4.14
N PRO A 72 -3.37 -1.95 -3.35
CA PRO A 72 -3.13 -1.87 -1.91
C PRO A 72 -3.21 -3.27 -1.30
N HIS A 73 -2.17 -3.66 -0.54
CA HIS A 73 -2.11 -5.01 0.02
C HIS A 73 -1.12 -5.08 1.18
N ARG A 74 -1.59 -5.57 2.33
CA ARG A 74 -0.73 -5.89 3.46
C ARG A 74 -1.45 -6.90 4.36
N LEU A 75 -0.75 -7.96 4.79
CA LEU A 75 -1.32 -9.03 5.60
C LEU A 75 -1.07 -8.84 7.11
N ASP A 76 -0.03 -8.10 7.49
CA ASP A 76 0.39 -7.98 8.90
C ASP A 76 0.12 -6.60 9.50
N GLY A 77 -0.76 -5.82 8.88
CA GLY A 77 -1.11 -4.50 9.38
C GLY A 77 -1.93 -3.71 8.38
N PRO A 78 -2.20 -2.43 8.64
CA PRO A 78 -2.89 -1.57 7.68
C PRO A 78 -2.03 -1.36 6.43
N SER A 79 -2.66 -1.38 5.26
CA SER A 79 -1.97 -1.13 3.99
C SER A 79 -1.83 0.36 3.68
N ILE A 80 -2.61 1.20 4.34
CA ILE A 80 -2.49 2.66 4.27
C ILE A 80 -2.43 3.21 5.69
N GLU A 81 -1.38 3.95 5.97
CA GLU A 81 -1.20 4.66 7.24
C GLU A 81 -1.01 6.14 6.92
N ASP A 82 -2.02 6.95 7.20
CA ASP A 82 -1.94 8.39 6.99
C ASP A 82 -1.20 9.08 8.14
N ALA A 83 -0.55 10.19 7.82
CA ALA A 83 0.18 10.99 8.80
C ALA A 83 -0.72 11.49 9.94
N ASP A 84 -2.03 11.63 9.69
CA ASP A 84 -3.00 12.07 10.69
C ASP A 84 -3.41 10.96 11.68
N GLY A 85 -2.93 9.72 11.47
CA GLY A 85 -3.25 8.56 12.30
C GLY A 85 -4.36 7.67 11.76
N SER A 86 -5.01 8.05 10.66
CA SER A 86 -6.01 7.20 10.01
C SER A 86 -5.34 5.95 9.41
N LYS A 87 -6.04 4.82 9.43
CA LYS A 87 -5.53 3.52 8.95
C LYS A 87 -6.57 2.79 8.15
N GLU A 88 -6.13 2.16 7.08
CA GLU A 88 -7.00 1.35 6.23
C GLU A 88 -6.34 0.01 5.93
N TRP A 89 -7.09 -1.07 6.02
CA TRP A 89 -6.65 -2.44 5.73
C TRP A 89 -7.17 -2.90 4.38
N TYR A 90 -6.28 -3.30 3.49
CA TYR A 90 -6.60 -3.84 2.16
C TYR A 90 -5.84 -5.13 1.91
N VAL A 91 -6.52 -6.07 1.26
CA VAL A 91 -5.92 -7.31 0.76
C VAL A 91 -6.31 -7.43 -0.71
N ASP A 92 -5.31 -7.53 -1.59
CA ASP A 92 -5.51 -7.62 -3.04
C ASP A 92 -6.43 -6.53 -3.59
N GLY A 93 -6.29 -5.30 -3.09
CA GLY A 93 -7.04 -4.14 -3.54
C GLY A 93 -8.44 -4.01 -2.94
N GLN A 94 -8.86 -4.95 -2.10
CA GLN A 94 -10.17 -4.89 -1.43
C GLN A 94 -10.00 -4.53 0.04
N CYS A 95 -10.81 -3.59 0.53
CA CYS A 95 -10.85 -3.26 1.94
C CYS A 95 -11.28 -4.50 2.73
N HIS A 96 -10.45 -4.96 3.67
CA HIS A 96 -10.65 -6.25 4.32
C HIS A 96 -9.86 -6.39 5.60
N ARG A 97 -10.52 -6.76 6.69
CA ARG A 97 -9.87 -7.11 7.96
C ARG A 97 -10.79 -8.03 8.76
N LEU A 98 -10.24 -9.11 9.32
CA LEU A 98 -11.00 -10.08 10.09
C LEU A 98 -10.83 -9.94 11.61
N ASP A 99 -9.81 -9.20 12.07
CA ASP A 99 -9.53 -9.06 13.50
C ASP A 99 -9.84 -7.66 14.05
N GLY A 100 -10.62 -6.88 13.31
CA GLY A 100 -11.02 -5.54 13.74
C GLY A 100 -11.65 -4.75 12.61
N PRO A 101 -11.87 -3.45 12.81
CA PRO A 101 -12.36 -2.58 11.74
C PRO A 101 -11.31 -2.43 10.63
N ALA A 102 -11.75 -2.43 9.38
CA ALA A 102 -10.88 -2.31 8.22
C ALA A 102 -10.50 -0.84 7.94
N VAL A 103 -11.24 0.11 8.51
CA VAL A 103 -10.91 1.53 8.45
C VAL A 103 -11.03 2.12 9.86
N GLU A 104 -9.98 2.81 10.27
CA GLU A 104 -9.95 3.54 11.54
C GLU A 104 -9.56 4.98 11.23
N TRP A 105 -10.51 5.91 11.36
CA TRP A 105 -10.27 7.33 11.13
C TRP A 105 -9.65 7.99 12.36
N LYS A 106 -8.92 9.07 12.17
CA LYS A 106 -8.26 9.82 13.25
C LYS A 106 -9.22 10.30 14.33
N ASP A 107 -10.50 10.54 13.98
CA ASP A 107 -11.52 10.98 14.92
C ASP A 107 -12.11 9.86 15.78
N GLY A 108 -11.62 8.62 15.59
CA GLY A 108 -12.11 7.43 16.28
C GLY A 108 -13.23 6.68 15.57
N SER A 109 -13.74 7.21 14.44
CA SER A 109 -14.74 6.51 13.63
C SER A 109 -14.14 5.23 13.05
N LYS A 110 -14.95 4.18 12.93
CA LYS A 110 -14.54 2.86 12.46
C LYS A 110 -15.50 2.32 11.43
N GLU A 111 -14.96 1.58 10.46
CA GLU A 111 -15.77 0.91 9.44
C GLU A 111 -15.27 -0.52 9.28
N TRP A 112 -16.20 -1.47 9.21
CA TRP A 112 -15.89 -2.89 9.06
C TRP A 112 -16.12 -3.33 7.61
N TYR A 113 -15.11 -3.95 7.00
CA TYR A 113 -15.17 -4.47 5.64
C TYR A 113 -14.60 -5.88 5.60
N VAL A 114 -15.27 -6.76 4.87
CA VAL A 114 -14.80 -8.10 4.56
C VAL A 114 -14.97 -8.31 3.05
N ASP A 115 -13.87 -8.63 2.38
CA ASP A 115 -13.83 -8.83 0.92
C ASP A 115 -14.46 -7.65 0.16
N GLY A 116 -14.19 -6.42 0.63
CA GLY A 116 -14.67 -5.19 0.00
C GLY A 116 -16.10 -4.81 0.37
N GLU A 117 -16.79 -5.62 1.16
CA GLU A 117 -18.18 -5.38 1.57
C GLU A 117 -18.25 -4.72 2.94
N CYS A 118 -18.96 -3.58 3.03
CA CYS A 118 -19.14 -2.86 4.28
C CYS A 118 -20.18 -3.55 5.15
N LEU A 119 -19.81 -3.82 6.40
CA LEU A 119 -20.69 -4.47 7.36
C LEU A 119 -20.89 -3.56 8.58
N SER A 120 -22.03 -3.72 9.27
CA SER A 120 -22.17 -3.16 10.62
C SER A 120 -21.24 -3.93 11.58
N GLU A 121 -20.90 -3.33 12.70
CA GLU A 121 -20.09 -4.00 13.73
C GLU A 121 -20.76 -5.32 14.19
N GLU A 122 -22.07 -5.31 14.34
CA GLU A 122 -22.87 -6.49 14.72
C GLU A 122 -22.75 -7.60 13.67
N GLN A 123 -22.92 -7.25 12.38
CA GLN A 123 -22.75 -8.19 11.27
C GLN A 123 -21.34 -8.78 11.22
N PHE A 124 -20.34 -7.93 11.43
CA PHE A 124 -18.93 -8.33 11.45
C PHE A 124 -18.66 -9.32 12.57
N ASN A 125 -19.11 -9.02 13.80
CA ASN A 125 -18.90 -9.87 14.97
C ASN A 125 -19.57 -11.23 14.78
N LYS A 126 -20.75 -11.25 14.18
CA LYS A 126 -21.46 -12.49 13.88
C LYS A 126 -20.72 -13.35 12.86
N LEU A 127 -20.22 -12.72 11.79
CA LEU A 127 -19.46 -13.41 10.74
C LEU A 127 -18.17 -14.03 11.30
N VAL A 128 -17.43 -13.28 12.11
CA VAL A 128 -16.18 -13.75 12.73
C VAL A 128 -16.43 -14.92 13.67
N LEU A 129 -17.49 -14.85 14.49
CA LEU A 129 -17.88 -15.94 15.40
C LEU A 129 -18.26 -17.22 14.63
N GLU A 130 -18.96 -17.10 13.51
CA GLU A 130 -19.34 -18.25 12.67
C GLU A 130 -18.10 -18.90 12.05
N THR A 131 -17.14 -18.08 11.57
CA THR A 131 -15.88 -18.58 11.02
C THR A 131 -15.05 -19.33 12.07
N TRP A 132 -14.99 -18.82 13.28
CA TRP A 132 -14.31 -19.47 14.41
C TRP A 132 -14.91 -20.83 14.77
N LYS A 133 -16.23 -20.94 14.70
CA LYS A 133 -16.94 -22.21 14.99
C LYS A 133 -16.66 -23.30 13.96
N GLU A 134 -16.42 -22.93 12.71
CA GLU A 134 -16.10 -23.88 11.64
C GLU A 134 -14.68 -24.45 11.74
N GLU A 135 -13.76 -23.75 12.42
CA GLU A 135 -12.37 -24.18 12.62
C GLU A 135 -12.16 -25.14 13.80
N VAL A 136 -13.18 -25.39 14.60
CA VAL A 136 -13.10 -26.24 15.81
C VAL A 136 -13.53 -27.67 15.49
#